data_f988e0906c8fe88af8e439945bc08179
#
_entry.id   f988e0906c8fe88af8e439945bc08179
#
_cell.length_a   1.000
_cell.length_b   1.000
_cell.length_c   1.000
_cell.angle_alpha   90.00
_cell.angle_beta   90.00
_cell.angle_gamma   90.00
#
_symmetry.space_group_name_H-M   'P 1'
#
loop_
_entity.id
_entity.type
_entity.pdbx_description
1 polymer ?
#
loop_
_entity_poly.entity_id
_entity_poly.type
_entity_poly.pdbx_seq_one_letter_code
_entity_poly.pdbx_strand_id
1 'polypeptide(L)'
;MIVIADDITGAAEIAGIAFSEGHQVSLVCGSSACCDIVAAQTTVIATDTRSMTEAEAIAESHRIASHLSPLTTYLFKKTDSALRGHVVAELTALMEATGYQRAVYLPANPSKGRIIKNGRYYINNVPIHETDFSFDPEFPAKTSVLRERFPDAEAKGIIMPDAESEENIRRLIAEYNDGKTLFAGAADLFSALLNVNHGDAYHGDRPSDSSLRLANHGVSPHDTLILCGSTQSKSLDLGIPIAPMPREIYDGNDDLSLWDTSEYAKIHSLILTMPFTHRTGKKAAVHLRSMMAQKTKELITQHQPSHLIIEGGATAWATLQTLGWTQFKIVAQIAPGVVQMSATIACHTSTCGSKKRVIVTLKPGSYPWGDLFSSSADT
;
A
#
# COMPACT_ATOMS: atom_id res chain seq x y z
N MET A 1 -5.09 13.39 10.46
CA MET A 1 -3.72 13.03 10.02
C MET A 1 -3.70 12.73 8.53
N ILE A 2 -2.69 13.18 7.81
CA ILE A 2 -2.46 12.82 6.40
C ILE A 2 -1.20 11.97 6.32
N VAL A 3 -1.26 10.90 5.54
CA VAL A 3 -0.12 10.02 5.25
C VAL A 3 0.11 10.01 3.74
N ILE A 4 1.36 10.22 3.32
CA ILE A 4 1.77 10.05 1.91
C ILE A 4 2.65 8.82 1.83
N ALA A 5 2.23 7.80 1.10
CA ALA A 5 2.97 6.54 0.93
C ALA A 5 3.55 6.43 -0.49
N ASP A 6 4.78 5.96 -0.59
CA ASP A 6 5.51 5.82 -1.85
C ASP A 6 5.03 4.63 -2.70
N ASP A 7 4.25 3.71 -2.10
CA ASP A 7 3.57 2.64 -2.82
C ASP A 7 2.23 2.26 -2.17
N ILE A 8 1.39 1.55 -2.91
CA ILE A 8 0.03 1.19 -2.47
C ILE A 8 0.03 0.14 -1.36
N THR A 9 1.04 -0.74 -1.28
CA THR A 9 1.11 -1.76 -0.22
C THR A 9 1.48 -1.13 1.11
N GLY A 10 2.41 -0.16 1.10
CA GLY A 10 2.73 0.65 2.26
C GLY A 10 1.54 1.51 2.70
N ALA A 11 0.80 2.08 1.74
CA ALA A 11 -0.43 2.81 2.03
C ALA A 11 -1.48 1.91 2.71
N ALA A 12 -1.71 0.71 2.19
CA ALA A 12 -2.64 -0.25 2.75
C ALA A 12 -2.22 -0.70 4.17
N GLU A 13 -0.91 -0.95 4.40
CA GLU A 13 -0.37 -1.28 5.71
C GLU A 13 -0.70 -0.19 6.75
N ILE A 14 -0.41 1.05 6.43
CA ILE A 14 -0.69 2.20 7.32
C ILE A 14 -2.19 2.40 7.53
N ALA A 15 -2.97 2.28 6.46
CA ALA A 15 -4.42 2.40 6.55
C ALA A 15 -5.04 1.32 7.45
N GLY A 16 -4.54 0.08 7.37
CA GLY A 16 -4.93 -1.01 8.26
C GLY A 16 -4.59 -0.74 9.72
N ILE A 17 -3.37 -0.26 10.01
CA ILE A 17 -2.94 0.10 11.36
C ILE A 17 -3.86 1.18 11.94
N ALA A 18 -4.09 2.28 11.21
CA ALA A 18 -4.96 3.36 11.68
C ALA A 18 -6.40 2.87 11.91
N PHE A 19 -6.91 2.00 11.04
CA PHE A 19 -8.25 1.41 11.20
C PHE A 19 -8.34 0.52 12.46
N SER A 20 -7.31 -0.29 12.73
CA SER A 20 -7.27 -1.13 13.93
C SER A 20 -7.19 -0.34 15.23
N GLU A 21 -6.63 0.87 15.18
CA GLU A 21 -6.64 1.84 16.31
C GLU A 21 -7.96 2.62 16.40
N GLY A 22 -8.96 2.30 15.59
CA GLY A 22 -10.31 2.86 15.67
C GLY A 22 -10.54 4.12 14.83
N HIS A 23 -9.59 4.51 13.96
CA HIS A 23 -9.79 5.64 13.07
C HIS A 23 -10.78 5.33 11.93
N GLN A 24 -11.54 6.34 11.52
CA GLN A 24 -12.13 6.35 10.20
C GLN A 24 -11.02 6.66 9.18
N VAL A 25 -10.78 5.73 8.26
CA VAL A 25 -9.67 5.82 7.31
C VAL A 25 -10.17 5.89 5.88
N SER A 26 -9.66 6.89 5.15
CA SER A 26 -9.79 7.01 3.69
C SER A 26 -8.44 6.71 3.03
N LEU A 27 -8.46 5.94 1.94
CA LEU A 27 -7.30 5.70 1.09
C LEU A 27 -7.55 6.29 -0.28
N VAL A 28 -6.60 7.08 -0.78
CA VAL A 28 -6.67 7.78 -2.06
C VAL A 28 -5.48 7.36 -2.93
N CYS A 29 -5.72 7.07 -4.20
CA CYS A 29 -4.69 6.63 -5.14
C CYS A 29 -4.38 7.72 -6.17
N GLY A 30 -3.17 8.29 -6.08
CA GLY A 30 -2.67 9.35 -6.97
C GLY A 30 -3.07 10.76 -6.54
N SER A 31 -2.29 11.74 -6.98
CA SER A 31 -2.49 13.16 -6.66
C SER A 31 -3.76 13.76 -7.25
N SER A 32 -4.20 13.26 -8.41
CA SER A 32 -5.42 13.76 -9.07
C SER A 32 -6.68 13.58 -8.24
N ALA A 33 -6.69 12.60 -7.33
CA ALA A 33 -7.82 12.34 -6.43
C ALA A 33 -7.73 13.14 -5.11
N CYS A 34 -6.64 13.89 -4.88
CA CYS A 34 -6.47 14.68 -3.66
C CYS A 34 -7.40 15.90 -3.60
N CYS A 35 -7.94 16.35 -4.73
CA CYS A 35 -8.91 17.46 -4.77
C CYS A 35 -10.24 17.12 -4.09
N ASP A 36 -10.59 15.84 -4.03
CA ASP A 36 -11.87 15.32 -3.51
C ASP A 36 -11.68 14.53 -2.20
N ILE A 37 -10.67 14.88 -1.40
CA ILE A 37 -10.41 14.19 -0.14
C ILE A 37 -11.65 14.30 0.75
N VAL A 38 -12.28 13.16 0.99
CA VAL A 38 -13.37 13.06 1.99
C VAL A 38 -12.74 13.20 3.38
N ALA A 39 -13.28 14.10 4.17
CA ALA A 39 -12.82 14.31 5.54
C ALA A 39 -12.89 13.00 6.34
N ALA A 40 -11.73 12.51 6.75
CA ALA A 40 -11.56 11.33 7.60
C ALA A 40 -10.57 11.67 8.70
N GLN A 41 -10.57 10.90 9.80
CA GLN A 41 -9.58 11.11 10.87
C GLN A 41 -8.16 10.84 10.36
N THR A 42 -8.02 9.84 9.48
CA THR A 42 -6.77 9.56 8.77
C THR A 42 -7.04 9.40 7.29
N THR A 43 -6.33 10.16 6.48
CA THR A 43 -6.32 10.02 5.02
C THR A 43 -4.95 9.52 4.59
N VAL A 44 -4.92 8.41 3.85
CA VAL A 44 -3.71 7.82 3.31
C VAL A 44 -3.69 8.00 1.79
N ILE A 45 -2.66 8.66 1.28
CA ILE A 45 -2.45 8.93 -0.15
C ILE A 45 -1.37 7.97 -0.66
N ALA A 46 -1.75 7.03 -1.52
CA ALA A 46 -0.82 6.15 -2.24
C ALA A 46 -0.36 6.82 -3.52
N THR A 47 0.94 6.85 -3.79
CA THR A 47 1.50 7.62 -4.93
C THR A 47 2.15 6.77 -6.02
N ASP A 48 2.73 5.64 -5.74
CA ASP A 48 3.63 4.88 -6.64
C ASP A 48 4.94 5.63 -7.02
N THR A 49 5.34 6.64 -6.24
CA THR A 49 6.58 7.40 -6.49
C THR A 49 7.83 6.53 -6.48
N ARG A 50 7.79 5.37 -5.83
CA ARG A 50 8.87 4.38 -5.87
C ARG A 50 9.19 3.88 -7.28
N SER A 51 8.18 3.75 -8.14
CA SER A 51 8.32 3.26 -9.53
C SER A 51 8.66 4.36 -10.53
N MET A 52 8.57 5.63 -10.11
CA MET A 52 8.84 6.82 -10.93
C MET A 52 10.35 7.10 -11.03
N THR A 53 10.73 7.99 -11.93
CA THR A 53 12.03 8.64 -11.87
C THR A 53 12.07 9.62 -10.69
N GLU A 54 13.26 9.98 -10.23
CA GLU A 54 13.43 10.93 -9.13
C GLU A 54 12.75 12.28 -9.43
N ALA A 55 12.89 12.79 -10.65
CA ALA A 55 12.26 14.04 -11.05
C ALA A 55 10.72 13.97 -11.03
N GLU A 56 10.13 12.85 -11.46
CA GLU A 56 8.69 12.61 -11.39
C GLU A 56 8.22 12.48 -9.93
N ALA A 57 8.98 11.80 -9.06
CA ALA A 57 8.68 11.65 -7.65
C ALA A 57 8.70 12.99 -6.91
N ILE A 58 9.65 13.88 -7.23
CA ILE A 58 9.71 15.26 -6.73
C ILE A 58 8.46 16.03 -7.17
N ALA A 59 8.14 16.00 -8.47
CA ALA A 59 6.98 16.70 -9.02
C ALA A 59 5.66 16.22 -8.41
N GLU A 60 5.54 14.90 -8.19
CA GLU A 60 4.35 14.32 -7.54
C GLU A 60 4.26 14.74 -6.08
N SER A 61 5.38 14.77 -5.34
CA SER A 61 5.42 15.23 -3.96
C SER A 61 4.97 16.69 -3.82
N HIS A 62 5.46 17.59 -4.69
CA HIS A 62 5.00 18.98 -4.75
C HIS A 62 3.51 19.10 -5.09
N ARG A 63 3.03 18.30 -6.06
CA ARG A 63 1.63 18.32 -6.48
C ARG A 63 0.70 17.90 -5.34
N ILE A 64 1.04 16.85 -4.62
CA ILE A 64 0.27 16.42 -3.45
C ILE A 64 0.29 17.50 -2.37
N ALA A 65 1.47 18.01 -2.04
CA ALA A 65 1.61 19.04 -1.01
C ALA A 65 0.80 20.30 -1.33
N SER A 66 0.66 20.69 -2.61
CA SER A 66 -0.15 21.85 -3.02
C SER A 66 -1.65 21.69 -2.73
N HIS A 67 -2.14 20.46 -2.61
CA HIS A 67 -3.54 20.17 -2.22
C HIS A 67 -3.74 20.05 -0.70
N LEU A 68 -2.65 20.02 0.06
CA LEU A 68 -2.75 19.97 1.52
C LEU A 68 -3.06 21.36 2.06
N SER A 69 -4.09 21.44 2.90
CA SER A 69 -4.39 22.71 3.59
C SER A 69 -3.20 23.10 4.48
N PRO A 70 -2.87 24.41 4.60
CA PRO A 70 -1.93 24.91 5.61
C PRO A 70 -2.29 24.52 7.06
N LEU A 71 -3.54 24.10 7.27
CA LEU A 71 -4.07 23.62 8.55
C LEU A 71 -3.92 22.10 8.74
N THR A 72 -3.20 21.41 7.85
CA THR A 72 -2.92 19.97 8.02
C THR A 72 -2.00 19.77 9.19
N THR A 73 -2.58 19.44 10.34
CA THR A 73 -1.91 19.44 11.64
C THR A 73 -0.83 18.37 11.77
N TYR A 74 -0.94 17.26 11.03
CA TYR A 74 0.03 16.16 11.07
C TYR A 74 0.18 15.50 9.70
N LEU A 75 1.39 15.58 9.16
CA LEU A 75 1.81 14.88 7.96
C LEU A 75 2.82 13.79 8.33
N PHE A 76 2.63 12.60 7.77
CA PHE A 76 3.57 11.48 7.85
C PHE A 76 3.94 11.00 6.46
N LYS A 77 5.23 10.80 6.17
CA LYS A 77 5.68 10.17 4.93
C LYS A 77 5.99 8.70 5.19
N LYS A 78 5.13 7.80 4.68
CA LYS A 78 5.41 6.37 4.68
C LYS A 78 6.43 6.05 3.59
N THR A 79 7.50 5.39 3.98
CA THR A 79 8.58 4.97 3.11
C THR A 79 8.77 3.46 3.18
N ASP A 80 9.49 2.91 2.21
CA ASP A 80 9.85 1.51 2.23
C ASP A 80 10.82 1.18 3.37
N SER A 81 10.54 0.11 4.10
CA SER A 81 11.39 -0.34 5.19
C SER A 81 12.60 -1.17 4.75
N ALA A 82 12.85 -1.31 3.44
CA ALA A 82 14.09 -1.85 2.87
C ALA A 82 14.93 -0.77 2.16
N LEU A 83 14.68 0.52 2.49
CA LEU A 83 15.45 1.69 2.01
C LEU A 83 15.33 1.93 0.50
N ARG A 84 14.25 1.48 -0.15
CA ARG A 84 13.98 1.70 -1.57
C ARG A 84 13.24 3.02 -1.79
N GLY A 85 13.32 3.53 -3.02
CA GLY A 85 12.64 4.77 -3.43
C GLY A 85 13.51 6.02 -3.32
N HIS A 86 12.91 7.15 -3.67
CA HIS A 86 13.57 8.45 -3.78
C HIS A 86 13.46 9.26 -2.48
N VAL A 87 13.78 8.63 -1.34
CA VAL A 87 13.46 9.12 0.02
C VAL A 87 13.92 10.56 0.26
N VAL A 88 15.20 10.86 0.00
CA VAL A 88 15.75 12.20 0.27
C VAL A 88 15.10 13.25 -0.62
N ALA A 89 14.89 12.94 -1.89
CA ALA A 89 14.27 13.85 -2.85
C ALA A 89 12.81 14.16 -2.50
N GLU A 90 12.03 13.11 -2.17
CA GLU A 90 10.64 13.27 -1.77
C GLU A 90 10.47 14.03 -0.45
N LEU A 91 11.31 13.74 0.56
CA LEU A 91 11.28 14.46 1.84
C LEU A 91 11.66 15.93 1.67
N THR A 92 12.68 16.23 0.86
CA THR A 92 13.07 17.60 0.56
C THR A 92 11.91 18.37 -0.09
N ALA A 93 11.30 17.79 -1.12
CA ALA A 93 10.17 18.40 -1.81
C ALA A 93 8.96 18.63 -0.89
N LEU A 94 8.67 17.68 0.01
CA LEU A 94 7.58 17.84 0.99
C LEU A 94 7.90 18.92 2.02
N MET A 95 9.13 18.99 2.56
CA MET A 95 9.52 20.03 3.51
C MET A 95 9.43 21.43 2.88
N GLU A 96 9.94 21.60 1.65
CA GLU A 96 9.88 22.86 0.90
C GLU A 96 8.42 23.31 0.69
N ALA A 97 7.56 22.39 0.31
CA ALA A 97 6.17 22.74 -0.01
C ALA A 97 5.27 22.95 1.22
N THR A 98 5.60 22.32 2.36
CA THR A 98 4.75 22.35 3.57
C THR A 98 5.32 23.24 4.69
N GLY A 99 6.57 23.66 4.58
CA GLY A 99 7.23 24.53 5.57
C GLY A 99 7.82 23.79 6.78
N TYR A 100 7.90 22.46 6.77
CA TYR A 100 8.65 21.73 7.79
C TYR A 100 10.12 22.11 7.75
N GLN A 101 10.73 22.31 8.91
CA GLN A 101 12.12 22.78 9.02
C GLN A 101 13.14 21.65 8.91
N ARG A 102 12.73 20.42 9.24
CA ARG A 102 13.54 19.21 9.20
C ARG A 102 12.67 17.97 9.04
N ALA A 103 13.29 16.85 8.72
CA ALA A 103 12.63 15.54 8.76
C ALA A 103 13.39 14.56 9.65
N VAL A 104 12.67 13.69 10.34
CA VAL A 104 13.23 12.47 10.96
C VAL A 104 12.85 11.30 10.07
N TYR A 105 13.85 10.71 9.42
CA TYR A 105 13.71 9.52 8.61
C TYR A 105 14.10 8.28 9.40
N LEU A 106 13.11 7.49 9.79
CA LEU A 106 13.28 6.30 10.61
C LEU A 106 12.63 5.07 9.94
N PRO A 107 13.32 4.42 9.00
CA PRO A 107 12.84 3.20 8.35
C PRO A 107 12.88 1.96 9.25
N ALA A 108 13.42 2.06 10.47
CA ALA A 108 13.42 0.98 11.43
C ALA A 108 11.99 0.46 11.71
N ASN A 109 11.89 -0.86 11.81
CA ASN A 109 10.65 -1.58 12.09
C ASN A 109 10.99 -2.76 13.02
N PRO A 110 11.33 -2.49 14.29
CA PRO A 110 11.81 -3.49 15.25
C PRO A 110 10.87 -4.69 15.39
N SER A 111 9.55 -4.47 15.30
CA SER A 111 8.54 -5.54 15.31
C SER A 111 8.73 -6.58 14.18
N LYS A 112 9.45 -6.19 13.10
CA LYS A 112 9.80 -7.04 11.95
C LYS A 112 11.31 -7.30 11.85
N GLY A 113 12.04 -7.17 12.96
CA GLY A 113 13.49 -7.40 12.99
C GLY A 113 14.33 -6.41 12.17
N ARG A 114 13.79 -5.21 11.86
CA ARG A 114 14.48 -4.17 11.10
C ARG A 114 14.91 -3.05 12.03
N ILE A 115 16.23 -2.90 12.23
CA ILE A 115 16.79 -1.96 13.20
C ILE A 115 17.88 -1.08 12.61
N ILE A 116 18.12 0.06 13.26
CA ILE A 116 19.26 0.92 12.99
C ILE A 116 20.14 0.95 14.24
N LYS A 117 21.39 0.55 14.08
CA LYS A 117 22.38 0.50 15.14
C LYS A 117 23.71 1.06 14.67
N ASN A 118 24.28 2.05 15.38
CA ASN A 118 25.52 2.72 15.02
C ASN A 118 25.52 3.24 13.57
N GLY A 119 24.38 3.84 13.13
CA GLY A 119 24.20 4.36 11.78
C GLY A 119 24.10 3.29 10.68
N ARG A 120 23.92 2.02 11.03
CA ARG A 120 23.82 0.89 10.11
C ARG A 120 22.45 0.22 10.18
N TYR A 121 21.93 -0.17 9.02
CA TYR A 121 20.64 -0.84 8.90
C TYR A 121 20.79 -2.37 8.85
N TYR A 122 20.01 -3.04 9.69
CA TYR A 122 19.98 -4.50 9.81
C TYR A 122 18.59 -5.06 9.62
N ILE A 123 18.50 -6.26 9.05
CA ILE A 123 17.31 -7.08 8.94
C ILE A 123 17.60 -8.42 9.60
N ASN A 124 16.89 -8.75 10.69
CA ASN A 124 17.15 -9.97 11.48
C ASN A 124 18.62 -10.13 11.87
N ASN A 125 19.26 -9.03 12.31
CA ASN A 125 20.68 -8.94 12.67
C ASN A 125 21.67 -9.12 11.50
N VAL A 126 21.21 -9.20 10.26
CA VAL A 126 22.06 -9.23 9.06
C VAL A 126 22.09 -7.84 8.44
N PRO A 127 23.28 -7.29 8.11
CA PRO A 127 23.38 -6.02 7.39
C PRO A 127 22.58 -6.08 6.08
N ILE A 128 21.80 -5.04 5.75
CA ILE A 128 20.89 -5.08 4.60
C ILE A 128 21.58 -5.43 3.27
N HIS A 129 22.83 -5.02 3.09
CA HIS A 129 23.60 -5.30 1.86
C HIS A 129 24.07 -6.77 1.75
N GLU A 130 23.91 -7.57 2.80
CA GLU A 130 24.18 -9.00 2.83
C GLU A 130 22.88 -9.84 2.71
N THR A 131 21.74 -9.18 2.51
CA THR A 131 20.45 -9.81 2.32
C THR A 131 20.03 -9.82 0.84
N ASP A 132 18.91 -10.44 0.50
CA ASP A 132 18.35 -10.46 -0.86
C ASP A 132 18.08 -9.06 -1.42
N PHE A 133 17.97 -8.04 -0.57
CA PHE A 133 17.83 -6.65 -1.00
C PHE A 133 19.07 -6.09 -1.72
N SER A 134 20.21 -6.73 -1.61
CA SER A 134 21.39 -6.40 -2.43
C SER A 134 21.21 -6.67 -3.92
N PHE A 135 20.26 -7.54 -4.27
CA PHE A 135 19.89 -7.91 -5.64
C PHE A 135 18.64 -7.20 -6.15
N ASP A 136 18.08 -6.22 -5.40
CA ASP A 136 16.92 -5.47 -5.89
C ASP A 136 17.26 -4.79 -7.22
N PRO A 137 16.46 -4.97 -8.28
CA PRO A 137 16.80 -4.52 -9.63
C PRO A 137 16.77 -3.00 -9.82
N GLU A 138 16.05 -2.27 -8.97
CA GLU A 138 15.92 -0.81 -9.08
C GLU A 138 16.68 -0.08 -7.95
N PHE A 139 16.63 -0.62 -6.73
CA PHE A 139 17.23 0.01 -5.54
C PHE A 139 18.14 -0.95 -4.76
N PRO A 140 19.18 -1.52 -5.37
CA PRO A 140 20.05 -2.49 -4.70
C PRO A 140 20.69 -1.90 -3.45
N ALA A 141 20.64 -2.65 -2.34
CA ALA A 141 21.28 -2.26 -1.10
C ALA A 141 22.79 -2.56 -1.17
N LYS A 142 23.60 -1.57 -1.55
CA LYS A 142 25.06 -1.72 -1.70
C LYS A 142 25.82 -1.52 -0.39
N THR A 143 25.22 -0.90 0.59
CA THR A 143 25.78 -0.62 1.92
C THR A 143 24.70 -0.69 2.98
N SER A 144 25.08 -1.01 4.22
CA SER A 144 24.20 -0.87 5.39
C SER A 144 24.35 0.49 6.08
N VAL A 145 25.37 1.27 5.76
CA VAL A 145 25.65 2.58 6.38
C VAL A 145 24.69 3.61 5.79
N LEU A 146 23.80 4.18 6.62
CA LEU A 146 22.77 5.10 6.15
C LEU A 146 23.34 6.38 5.52
N ARG A 147 24.42 6.93 6.07
CA ARG A 147 25.08 8.12 5.50
C ARG A 147 25.71 7.87 4.13
N GLU A 148 26.14 6.64 3.85
CA GLU A 148 26.63 6.26 2.52
C GLU A 148 25.47 6.01 1.54
N ARG A 149 24.36 5.49 2.04
CA ARG A 149 23.13 5.27 1.25
C ARG A 149 22.45 6.57 0.88
N PHE A 150 22.46 7.55 1.78
CA PHE A 150 21.78 8.84 1.66
C PHE A 150 22.76 9.99 1.99
N PRO A 151 23.78 10.23 1.15
CA PRO A 151 24.88 11.15 1.47
C PRO A 151 24.42 12.60 1.65
N ASP A 152 23.38 13.02 0.99
CA ASP A 152 22.87 14.39 1.03
C ASP A 152 21.83 14.63 2.14
N ALA A 153 21.40 13.60 2.86
CA ALA A 153 20.31 13.70 3.82
C ALA A 153 20.56 14.73 4.92
N GLU A 154 21.73 14.69 5.55
CA GLU A 154 22.09 15.61 6.64
C GLU A 154 22.15 17.07 6.18
N ALA A 155 22.72 17.33 5.00
CA ALA A 155 22.80 18.67 4.42
C ALA A 155 21.42 19.25 4.08
N LYS A 156 20.43 18.38 3.86
CA LYS A 156 19.02 18.73 3.60
C LYS A 156 18.16 18.74 4.85
N GLY A 157 18.75 18.65 6.06
CA GLY A 157 18.02 18.67 7.31
C GLY A 157 17.25 17.38 7.62
N ILE A 158 17.64 16.25 7.02
CA ILE A 158 17.05 14.93 7.25
C ILE A 158 17.91 14.18 8.26
N ILE A 159 17.35 13.90 9.43
CA ILE A 159 17.98 13.21 10.55
C ILE A 159 17.66 11.73 10.46
N MET A 160 18.66 10.87 10.57
CA MET A 160 18.53 9.40 10.52
C MET A 160 19.06 8.79 11.83
N PRO A 161 18.23 8.74 12.87
CA PRO A 161 18.67 8.29 14.19
C PRO A 161 18.71 6.77 14.29
N ASP A 162 19.46 6.25 15.27
CA ASP A 162 19.44 4.85 15.67
C ASP A 162 18.12 4.49 16.36
N ALA A 163 17.58 3.31 16.04
CA ALA A 163 16.46 2.71 16.78
C ALA A 163 16.51 1.18 16.66
N GLU A 164 16.67 0.54 17.80
CA GLU A 164 16.73 -0.92 17.95
C GLU A 164 15.45 -1.47 18.59
N SER A 165 14.60 -0.61 19.15
CA SER A 165 13.38 -0.99 19.88
C SER A 165 12.27 0.04 19.72
N GLU A 166 11.06 -0.38 20.08
CA GLU A 166 9.90 0.51 20.13
C GLU A 166 10.10 1.66 21.12
N GLU A 167 10.78 1.41 22.25
CA GLU A 167 11.11 2.46 23.21
C GLU A 167 12.03 3.54 22.64
N ASN A 168 12.99 3.15 21.81
CA ASN A 168 13.82 4.12 21.10
C ASN A 168 12.96 4.99 20.17
N ILE A 169 12.01 4.39 19.46
CA ILE A 169 11.07 5.12 18.59
C ILE A 169 10.25 6.13 19.40
N ARG A 170 9.67 5.72 20.53
CA ARG A 170 8.89 6.62 21.40
C ARG A 170 9.72 7.78 21.92
N ARG A 171 10.97 7.55 22.33
CA ARG A 171 11.88 8.60 22.78
C ARG A 171 12.18 9.60 21.65
N LEU A 172 12.44 9.12 20.44
CA LEU A 172 12.66 9.98 19.27
C LEU A 172 11.43 10.82 18.93
N ILE A 173 10.24 10.24 19.03
CA ILE A 173 9.01 10.99 18.85
C ILE A 173 8.91 12.10 19.90
N ALA A 174 9.13 11.79 21.19
CA ALA A 174 9.08 12.80 22.26
C ALA A 174 10.11 13.93 22.06
N GLU A 175 11.28 13.62 21.49
CA GLU A 175 12.34 14.60 21.22
C GLU A 175 12.01 15.52 20.03
N TYR A 176 11.37 14.97 18.96
CA TYR A 176 11.20 15.68 17.69
C TYR A 176 9.75 16.08 17.36
N ASN A 177 8.75 15.72 18.17
CA ASN A 177 7.34 16.07 17.91
C ASN A 177 7.02 17.52 18.33
N ASP A 178 7.65 18.47 17.66
CA ASP A 178 7.60 19.91 17.94
C ASP A 178 6.74 20.73 16.96
N GLY A 179 6.02 20.04 16.07
CA GLY A 179 5.22 20.66 15.01
C GLY A 179 6.05 21.23 13.83
N LYS A 180 7.38 21.12 13.88
CA LYS A 180 8.30 21.61 12.83
C LYS A 180 9.05 20.48 12.12
N THR A 181 8.85 19.26 12.60
CA THR A 181 9.53 18.06 12.12
C THR A 181 8.56 17.19 11.31
N LEU A 182 8.93 16.87 10.07
CA LEU A 182 8.26 15.87 9.27
C LEU A 182 8.76 14.49 9.67
N PHE A 183 7.88 13.63 10.15
CA PHE A 183 8.22 12.23 10.39
C PHE A 183 8.06 11.40 9.14
N ALA A 184 9.06 10.57 8.86
CA ALA A 184 9.09 9.67 7.72
C ALA A 184 9.65 8.31 8.11
N GLY A 185 9.04 7.22 7.64
CA GLY A 185 9.55 5.90 7.96
C GLY A 185 8.56 4.75 7.77
N ALA A 186 8.78 3.69 8.55
CA ALA A 186 8.04 2.44 8.48
C ALA A 186 6.84 2.41 9.45
N ALA A 187 6.20 1.24 9.53
CA ALA A 187 4.96 1.02 10.27
C ALA A 187 5.08 1.26 11.78
N ASP A 188 6.18 0.83 12.42
CA ASP A 188 6.33 1.00 13.87
C ASP A 188 6.42 2.48 14.29
N LEU A 189 7.09 3.32 13.48
CA LEU A 189 7.11 4.77 13.73
C LEU A 189 5.70 5.37 13.61
N PHE A 190 4.95 4.97 12.59
CA PHE A 190 3.58 5.44 12.41
C PHE A 190 2.67 5.02 13.56
N SER A 191 2.72 3.74 13.96
CA SER A 191 1.94 3.22 15.08
C SER A 191 2.25 3.97 16.39
N ALA A 192 3.54 4.22 16.67
CA ALA A 192 3.94 4.97 17.83
C ALA A 192 3.47 6.44 17.80
N LEU A 193 3.49 7.10 16.64
CA LEU A 193 2.96 8.46 16.45
C LEU A 193 1.44 8.54 16.66
N LEU A 194 0.68 7.54 16.23
CA LEU A 194 -0.75 7.49 16.49
C LEU A 194 -1.03 7.46 18.00
N ASN A 195 -0.31 6.62 18.73
CA ASN A 195 -0.49 6.46 20.18
C ASN A 195 -0.18 7.74 20.97
N VAL A 196 0.84 8.50 20.55
CA VAL A 196 1.18 9.79 21.20
C VAL A 196 0.11 10.84 20.94
N ASN A 197 -0.39 10.93 19.73
CA ASN A 197 -1.39 11.94 19.35
C ASN A 197 -2.79 11.65 19.92
N HIS A 198 -3.08 10.42 20.35
CA HIS A 198 -4.33 10.04 21.00
C HIS A 198 -4.36 10.28 22.51
N GLY A 199 -3.18 10.43 23.17
CA GLY A 199 -3.09 10.59 24.63
C GLY A 199 -3.78 11.84 25.20
N ASP A 200 -3.98 12.89 24.42
CA ASP A 200 -4.50 14.17 24.88
C ASP A 200 -5.91 14.53 24.39
N ALA A 201 -6.52 13.79 23.49
CA ALA A 201 -7.75 14.24 22.83
C ALA A 201 -8.95 13.29 22.83
N TYR A 202 -8.83 12.03 23.25
CA TYR A 202 -9.94 11.08 23.11
C TYR A 202 -10.09 10.13 24.31
N HIS A 203 -10.68 10.66 25.42
CA HIS A 203 -11.54 9.89 26.30
C HIS A 203 -13.00 9.89 25.79
N GLY A 204 -13.19 9.95 24.48
CA GLY A 204 -14.47 9.65 23.88
C GLY A 204 -14.58 8.14 23.77
N ASP A 205 -15.71 7.59 24.25
CA ASP A 205 -16.06 6.19 24.15
C ASP A 205 -15.55 5.59 22.82
N ARG A 206 -14.70 4.57 22.91
CA ARG A 206 -14.48 3.67 21.75
C ARG A 206 -15.88 3.35 21.27
N PRO A 207 -16.22 3.58 20.00
CA PRO A 207 -17.51 3.17 19.51
C PRO A 207 -17.68 1.71 19.90
N SER A 208 -18.48 1.45 20.91
CA SER A 208 -18.92 0.10 21.28
C SER A 208 -19.88 -0.45 20.21
N ASP A 209 -19.81 0.16 19.03
CA ASP A 209 -20.59 -0.28 17.90
C ASP A 209 -19.97 -1.57 17.38
N SER A 210 -20.46 -2.68 17.99
CA SER A 210 -20.26 -4.04 17.50
C SER A 210 -20.71 -4.21 16.03
N SER A 211 -21.37 -3.21 15.46
CA SER A 211 -21.72 -3.15 14.04
C SER A 211 -20.53 -2.72 13.15
N LEU A 212 -19.48 -2.05 13.71
CA LEU A 212 -18.23 -1.73 13.00
C LEU A 212 -17.16 -2.84 13.13
N ARG A 213 -17.27 -3.69 14.12
CA ARG A 213 -16.73 -5.06 14.02
C ARG A 213 -17.69 -5.83 13.12
N LEU A 214 -17.78 -5.38 11.88
CA LEU A 214 -18.41 -6.17 10.84
C LEU A 214 -17.77 -7.55 10.96
N ALA A 215 -18.61 -8.50 11.34
CA ALA A 215 -18.34 -9.90 11.35
C ALA A 215 -17.26 -10.21 10.32
N ASN A 216 -16.29 -11.03 10.67
CA ASN A 216 -15.41 -11.68 9.71
C ASN A 216 -16.28 -12.08 8.51
N HIS A 217 -16.39 -11.17 7.53
CA HIS A 217 -16.96 -11.55 6.27
C HIS A 217 -15.85 -12.38 5.62
N GLY A 218 -15.79 -13.64 6.01
CA GLY A 218 -15.12 -14.66 5.23
C GLY A 218 -15.53 -14.38 3.79
N VAL A 219 -14.56 -14.23 2.91
CA VAL A 219 -14.85 -13.98 1.51
C VAL A 219 -15.71 -15.14 1.05
N SER A 220 -16.98 -14.86 0.75
CA SER A 220 -17.77 -15.85 0.02
C SER A 220 -17.00 -16.17 -1.24
N PRO A 221 -16.68 -17.43 -1.52
CA PRO A 221 -16.03 -17.78 -2.77
C PRO A 221 -16.91 -17.46 -4.00
N HIS A 222 -18.15 -17.03 -3.80
CA HIS A 222 -19.10 -16.64 -4.82
C HIS A 222 -19.01 -15.14 -5.12
N ASP A 223 -19.04 -14.78 -6.39
CA ASP A 223 -19.02 -13.40 -6.91
C ASP A 223 -17.68 -12.67 -6.62
N THR A 224 -16.56 -13.43 -6.75
CA THR A 224 -15.22 -12.95 -6.41
C THR A 224 -14.27 -13.09 -7.60
N LEU A 225 -13.52 -12.02 -7.88
CA LEU A 225 -12.39 -12.02 -8.83
C LEU A 225 -11.09 -11.88 -8.05
N ILE A 226 -10.16 -12.84 -8.24
CA ILE A 226 -8.87 -12.88 -7.56
C ILE A 226 -7.75 -12.69 -8.59
N LEU A 227 -6.84 -11.76 -8.33
CA LEU A 227 -5.67 -11.49 -9.16
C LEU A 227 -4.41 -11.91 -8.42
N CYS A 228 -3.73 -12.95 -8.88
CA CYS A 228 -2.43 -13.39 -8.37
C CYS A 228 -1.32 -12.83 -9.27
N GLY A 229 -0.92 -11.59 -9.01
CA GLY A 229 0.09 -10.88 -9.79
C GLY A 229 1.50 -10.94 -9.22
N SER A 230 1.70 -11.64 -8.10
CA SER A 230 3.01 -11.78 -7.45
C SER A 230 3.73 -13.04 -7.91
N THR A 231 5.02 -12.93 -8.22
CA THR A 231 5.89 -14.09 -8.47
C THR A 231 6.15 -14.93 -7.21
N GLN A 232 5.77 -14.41 -6.04
CA GLN A 232 5.86 -15.10 -4.75
C GLN A 232 4.55 -15.77 -4.34
N SER A 233 3.52 -15.71 -5.21
CA SER A 233 2.23 -16.34 -4.96
C SER A 233 2.39 -17.85 -4.81
N LYS A 234 1.83 -18.39 -3.73
CA LYS A 234 1.60 -19.84 -3.61
C LYS A 234 0.28 -20.16 -4.32
N SER A 235 0.17 -21.34 -4.90
CA SER A 235 -1.09 -21.80 -5.51
C SER A 235 -2.21 -21.72 -4.46
N LEU A 236 -3.31 -21.04 -4.81
CA LEU A 236 -4.53 -21.01 -4.02
C LEU A 236 -5.42 -22.16 -4.44
N ASP A 237 -5.68 -23.10 -3.53
CA ASP A 237 -6.70 -24.12 -3.71
C ASP A 237 -7.97 -23.70 -2.96
N LEU A 238 -8.85 -23.02 -3.66
CA LEU A 238 -10.11 -22.48 -3.11
C LEU A 238 -11.34 -23.13 -3.78
N GLY A 239 -11.16 -24.15 -4.60
CA GLY A 239 -12.24 -24.70 -5.42
C GLY A 239 -12.79 -23.71 -6.46
N ILE A 240 -12.09 -22.61 -6.73
CA ILE A 240 -12.43 -21.60 -7.72
C ILE A 240 -11.63 -21.89 -9.00
N PRO A 241 -12.22 -21.78 -10.21
CA PRO A 241 -11.50 -21.95 -11.45
C PRO A 241 -10.31 -20.99 -11.56
N ILE A 242 -9.22 -21.50 -12.13
CA ILE A 242 -8.00 -20.72 -12.39
C ILE A 242 -7.87 -20.50 -13.89
N ALA A 243 -7.72 -19.25 -14.30
CA ALA A 243 -7.42 -18.85 -15.67
C ALA A 243 -5.98 -18.27 -15.72
N PRO A 244 -4.98 -19.07 -16.05
CA PRO A 244 -3.61 -18.59 -16.19
C PRO A 244 -3.50 -17.68 -17.43
N MET A 245 -2.66 -16.65 -17.35
CA MET A 245 -2.33 -15.81 -18.52
C MET A 245 -1.74 -16.69 -19.64
N PRO A 246 -2.28 -16.63 -20.85
CA PRO A 246 -1.73 -17.37 -22.00
C PRO A 246 -0.26 -17.05 -22.26
N ARG A 247 0.46 -18.03 -22.77
CA ARG A 247 1.88 -17.90 -23.05
C ARG A 247 2.17 -16.77 -24.05
N GLU A 248 1.32 -16.63 -25.06
CA GLU A 248 1.43 -15.60 -26.08
C GLU A 248 1.37 -14.19 -25.46
N ILE A 249 0.42 -13.95 -24.57
CA ILE A 249 0.31 -12.68 -23.83
C ILE A 249 1.50 -12.49 -22.91
N TYR A 250 1.90 -13.53 -22.21
CA TYR A 250 3.08 -13.49 -21.35
C TYR A 250 4.35 -13.12 -22.11
N ASP A 251 4.49 -13.61 -23.35
CA ASP A 251 5.66 -13.35 -24.21
C ASP A 251 5.58 -12.01 -24.95
N GLY A 252 4.48 -11.25 -24.84
CA GLY A 252 4.37 -9.86 -25.30
C GLY A 252 3.28 -9.59 -26.33
N ASN A 253 2.33 -10.51 -26.55
CA ASN A 253 1.13 -10.25 -27.35
C ASN A 253 0.13 -9.43 -26.49
N ASP A 254 -0.53 -8.45 -27.09
CA ASP A 254 -1.51 -7.59 -26.42
C ASP A 254 -2.98 -8.06 -26.64
N ASP A 255 -3.20 -9.18 -27.36
CA ASP A 255 -4.54 -9.69 -27.69
C ASP A 255 -5.16 -10.43 -26.49
N LEU A 256 -6.00 -9.74 -25.73
CA LEU A 256 -6.72 -10.29 -24.59
C LEU A 256 -7.77 -11.34 -24.95
N SER A 257 -8.16 -11.47 -26.22
CA SER A 257 -9.12 -12.51 -26.64
C SER A 257 -8.53 -13.92 -26.51
N LEU A 258 -7.22 -14.05 -26.49
CA LEU A 258 -6.50 -15.30 -26.23
C LEU A 258 -6.68 -15.81 -24.79
N TRP A 259 -7.05 -14.93 -23.85
CA TRP A 259 -7.19 -15.28 -22.43
C TRP A 259 -8.59 -15.79 -22.15
N ASP A 260 -8.76 -17.11 -22.14
CA ASP A 260 -10.05 -17.75 -21.83
C ASP A 260 -10.42 -17.52 -20.36
N THR A 261 -11.53 -16.88 -20.16
CA THR A 261 -12.14 -16.59 -18.86
C THR A 261 -13.63 -16.96 -18.81
N SER A 262 -14.07 -17.84 -19.75
CA SER A 262 -15.46 -18.24 -19.93
C SER A 262 -16.09 -18.91 -18.71
N GLU A 263 -15.29 -19.56 -17.86
CA GLU A 263 -15.74 -20.17 -16.61
C GLU A 263 -16.31 -19.13 -15.62
N TYR A 264 -15.87 -17.86 -15.71
CA TYR A 264 -16.39 -16.80 -14.83
C TYR A 264 -17.91 -16.64 -14.99
N ALA A 265 -18.42 -16.67 -16.21
CA ALA A 265 -19.86 -16.52 -16.46
C ALA A 265 -20.72 -17.64 -15.86
N LYS A 266 -20.12 -18.82 -15.62
CA LYS A 266 -20.83 -19.99 -15.07
C LYS A 266 -20.82 -20.02 -13.54
N ILE A 267 -19.69 -19.66 -12.94
CA ILE A 267 -19.41 -19.85 -11.49
C ILE A 267 -19.43 -18.51 -10.73
N HIS A 268 -19.37 -17.39 -11.45
CA HIS A 268 -19.26 -16.03 -10.90
C HIS A 268 -18.04 -15.82 -10.00
N SER A 269 -16.99 -16.66 -10.18
CA SER A 269 -15.72 -16.50 -9.46
C SER A 269 -14.59 -17.04 -10.30
N LEU A 270 -13.44 -16.36 -10.27
CA LEU A 270 -12.28 -16.73 -11.08
C LEU A 270 -10.99 -16.25 -10.43
N ILE A 271 -9.93 -17.03 -10.59
CA ILE A 271 -8.56 -16.64 -10.22
C ILE A 271 -7.77 -16.39 -11.51
N LEU A 272 -7.30 -15.16 -11.70
CA LEU A 272 -6.34 -14.82 -12.75
C LEU A 272 -4.93 -14.99 -12.20
N THR A 273 -4.08 -15.73 -12.90
CA THR A 273 -2.69 -15.97 -12.46
C THR A 273 -1.67 -15.65 -13.54
N MET A 274 -0.44 -15.33 -13.12
CA MET A 274 0.73 -15.29 -14.00
C MET A 274 1.25 -16.73 -14.23
N PRO A 275 1.86 -17.05 -15.38
CA PRO A 275 2.59 -18.30 -15.54
C PRO A 275 3.76 -18.42 -14.56
N PHE A 276 4.09 -19.63 -14.13
CA PHE A 276 5.20 -19.91 -13.21
C PHE A 276 6.61 -19.68 -13.79
N THR A 277 6.74 -19.12 -14.98
CA THR A 277 8.02 -18.81 -15.62
C THR A 277 8.46 -17.39 -15.27
N HIS A 278 9.75 -17.20 -15.00
CA HIS A 278 10.27 -15.88 -14.68
C HIS A 278 10.68 -15.14 -15.95
N ARG A 279 10.01 -14.01 -16.22
CA ARG A 279 10.43 -13.04 -17.21
C ARG A 279 10.99 -11.82 -16.47
N THR A 280 12.22 -11.45 -16.81
CA THR A 280 12.93 -10.34 -16.14
C THR A 280 12.87 -9.06 -16.97
N GLY A 281 13.02 -7.92 -16.28
CA GLY A 281 13.14 -6.59 -16.88
C GLY A 281 11.90 -5.72 -16.77
N LYS A 282 12.11 -4.41 -16.63
CA LYS A 282 11.08 -3.40 -16.38
C LYS A 282 9.96 -3.40 -17.45
N LYS A 283 10.34 -3.53 -18.75
CA LYS A 283 9.35 -3.57 -19.85
C LYS A 283 8.42 -4.76 -19.73
N ALA A 284 8.95 -5.95 -19.44
CA ALA A 284 8.13 -7.14 -19.23
C ALA A 284 7.19 -7.00 -18.05
N ALA A 285 7.67 -6.52 -16.92
CA ALA A 285 6.85 -6.29 -15.73
C ALA A 285 5.72 -5.28 -15.99
N VAL A 286 5.98 -4.19 -16.73
CA VAL A 286 4.97 -3.21 -17.11
C VAL A 286 3.92 -3.84 -18.01
N HIS A 287 4.32 -4.59 -19.04
CA HIS A 287 3.40 -5.28 -19.95
C HIS A 287 2.49 -6.25 -19.18
N LEU A 288 3.06 -7.14 -18.37
CA LEU A 288 2.30 -8.16 -17.65
C LEU A 288 1.24 -7.57 -16.70
N ARG A 289 1.62 -6.57 -15.90
CA ARG A 289 0.65 -5.90 -15.02
C ARG A 289 -0.42 -5.12 -15.77
N SER A 290 -0.08 -4.58 -16.95
CA SER A 290 -1.05 -3.92 -17.84
C SER A 290 -2.07 -4.90 -18.40
N MET A 291 -1.63 -6.06 -18.90
CA MET A 291 -2.52 -7.10 -19.43
C MET A 291 -3.46 -7.64 -18.34
N MET A 292 -2.92 -7.91 -17.14
CA MET A 292 -3.73 -8.30 -15.98
C MET A 292 -4.80 -7.25 -15.66
N ALA A 293 -4.41 -5.99 -15.62
CA ALA A 293 -5.32 -4.88 -15.30
C ALA A 293 -6.42 -4.70 -16.37
N GLN A 294 -6.06 -4.81 -17.65
CA GLN A 294 -7.03 -4.69 -18.76
C GLN A 294 -8.01 -5.87 -18.77
N LYS A 295 -7.53 -7.11 -18.59
CA LYS A 295 -8.41 -8.28 -18.49
C LYS A 295 -9.34 -8.18 -17.29
N THR A 296 -8.84 -7.69 -16.18
CA THR A 296 -9.66 -7.39 -14.99
C THR A 296 -10.76 -6.37 -15.29
N LYS A 297 -10.44 -5.30 -16.03
CA LYS A 297 -11.42 -4.29 -16.42
C LYS A 297 -12.51 -4.88 -17.31
N GLU A 298 -12.18 -5.74 -18.28
CA GLU A 298 -13.16 -6.46 -19.10
C GLU A 298 -14.13 -7.26 -18.23
N LEU A 299 -13.59 -8.10 -17.32
CA LEU A 299 -14.40 -8.94 -16.44
C LEU A 299 -15.28 -8.13 -15.49
N ILE A 300 -14.75 -7.07 -14.89
CA ILE A 300 -15.54 -6.18 -14.02
C ILE A 300 -16.66 -5.49 -14.78
N THR A 301 -16.40 -5.06 -16.01
CA THR A 301 -17.41 -4.40 -16.85
C THR A 301 -18.53 -5.36 -17.24
N GLN A 302 -18.20 -6.61 -17.55
CA GLN A 302 -19.14 -7.63 -17.99
C GLN A 302 -19.95 -8.25 -16.83
N HIS A 303 -19.31 -8.53 -15.70
CA HIS A 303 -19.85 -9.37 -14.63
C HIS A 303 -20.09 -8.65 -13.32
N GLN A 304 -19.46 -7.49 -13.09
CA GLN A 304 -19.63 -6.66 -11.90
C GLN A 304 -19.51 -7.45 -10.56
N PRO A 305 -18.36 -8.09 -10.28
CA PRO A 305 -18.16 -8.83 -9.04
C PRO A 305 -18.40 -7.95 -7.81
N SER A 306 -18.83 -8.56 -6.73
CA SER A 306 -18.97 -7.86 -5.44
C SER A 306 -17.64 -7.72 -4.70
N HIS A 307 -16.68 -8.61 -5.03
CA HIS A 307 -15.36 -8.62 -4.40
C HIS A 307 -14.23 -8.76 -5.42
N LEU A 308 -13.25 -7.88 -5.32
CA LEU A 308 -11.99 -7.92 -6.07
C LEU A 308 -10.85 -8.12 -5.07
N ILE A 309 -10.08 -9.20 -5.23
CA ILE A 309 -8.91 -9.49 -4.41
C ILE A 309 -7.67 -9.35 -5.26
N ILE A 310 -6.69 -8.57 -4.82
CA ILE A 310 -5.48 -8.30 -5.59
C ILE A 310 -4.25 -8.63 -4.76
N GLU A 311 -3.46 -9.57 -5.22
CA GLU A 311 -2.15 -9.91 -4.69
C GLU A 311 -1.04 -9.23 -5.48
N GLY A 312 -0.20 -8.47 -4.77
CA GLY A 312 0.94 -7.75 -5.34
C GLY A 312 0.68 -6.28 -5.60
N GLY A 313 1.54 -5.41 -5.04
CA GLY A 313 1.35 -3.95 -5.08
C GLY A 313 1.35 -3.36 -6.48
N ALA A 314 2.29 -3.76 -7.34
CA ALA A 314 2.36 -3.25 -8.71
C ALA A 314 1.14 -3.65 -9.55
N THR A 315 0.61 -4.86 -9.34
CA THR A 315 -0.64 -5.32 -9.98
C THR A 315 -1.83 -4.54 -9.44
N ALA A 316 -1.88 -4.31 -8.12
CA ALA A 316 -2.95 -3.53 -7.49
C ALA A 316 -2.96 -2.10 -8.03
N TRP A 317 -1.82 -1.43 -8.06
CA TRP A 317 -1.72 -0.07 -8.61
C TRP A 317 -2.20 0.00 -10.06
N ALA A 318 -1.66 -0.86 -10.94
CA ALA A 318 -2.03 -0.89 -12.36
C ALA A 318 -3.52 -1.15 -12.55
N THR A 319 -4.09 -2.08 -11.78
CA THR A 319 -5.51 -2.45 -11.86
C THR A 319 -6.40 -1.29 -11.42
N LEU A 320 -6.14 -0.69 -10.27
CA LEU A 320 -6.95 0.42 -9.74
C LEU A 320 -6.89 1.65 -10.64
N GLN A 321 -5.71 1.98 -11.20
CA GLN A 321 -5.56 3.06 -12.19
C GLN A 321 -6.34 2.76 -13.48
N THR A 322 -6.28 1.53 -13.99
CA THR A 322 -7.00 1.11 -15.21
C THR A 322 -8.52 1.14 -15.02
N LEU A 323 -9.00 0.85 -13.81
CA LEU A 323 -10.41 0.94 -13.43
C LEU A 323 -10.86 2.37 -13.14
N GLY A 324 -9.94 3.32 -12.93
CA GLY A 324 -10.25 4.66 -12.48
C GLY A 324 -10.76 4.72 -11.03
N TRP A 325 -10.45 3.71 -10.23
CA TRP A 325 -10.85 3.66 -8.83
C TRP A 325 -9.77 4.29 -7.96
N THR A 326 -10.07 5.46 -7.43
CA THR A 326 -9.07 6.29 -6.75
C THR A 326 -9.40 6.58 -5.30
N GLN A 327 -10.62 6.31 -4.84
CA GLN A 327 -11.05 6.62 -3.47
C GLN A 327 -11.70 5.42 -2.79
N PHE A 328 -11.23 5.12 -1.59
CA PHE A 328 -11.66 3.97 -0.82
C PHE A 328 -11.87 4.33 0.65
N LYS A 329 -12.82 3.64 1.30
CA LYS A 329 -12.92 3.57 2.77
C LYS A 329 -12.37 2.24 3.23
N ILE A 330 -11.51 2.24 4.24
CA ILE A 330 -11.07 0.99 4.88
C ILE A 330 -12.24 0.43 5.68
N VAL A 331 -12.48 -0.87 5.53
CA VAL A 331 -13.59 -1.58 6.18
C VAL A 331 -13.12 -2.73 7.09
N ALA A 332 -11.93 -3.28 6.83
CA ALA A 332 -11.31 -4.28 7.71
C ALA A 332 -9.80 -4.35 7.50
N GLN A 333 -9.09 -4.78 8.53
CA GLN A 333 -7.74 -5.33 8.45
C GLN A 333 -7.82 -6.83 8.75
N ILE A 334 -7.53 -7.66 7.76
CA ILE A 334 -7.64 -9.13 7.88
C ILE A 334 -6.39 -9.71 8.53
N ALA A 335 -5.23 -9.18 8.14
CA ALA A 335 -3.93 -9.50 8.70
C ALA A 335 -3.01 -8.27 8.55
N PRO A 336 -1.86 -8.21 9.22
CA PRO A 336 -0.90 -7.13 9.02
C PRO A 336 -0.59 -6.93 7.53
N GLY A 337 -0.94 -5.75 6.98
CA GLY A 337 -0.77 -5.40 5.56
C GLY A 337 -1.82 -5.97 4.59
N VAL A 338 -2.76 -6.81 5.06
CA VAL A 338 -3.89 -7.30 4.26
C VAL A 338 -5.15 -6.54 4.68
N VAL A 339 -5.63 -5.68 3.81
CA VAL A 339 -6.76 -4.80 4.13
C VAL A 339 -7.91 -4.98 3.15
N GLN A 340 -9.11 -4.84 3.67
CA GLN A 340 -10.32 -4.69 2.88
C GLN A 340 -10.74 -3.22 2.85
N MET A 341 -11.09 -2.77 1.67
CA MET A 341 -11.57 -1.41 1.43
C MET A 341 -12.79 -1.42 0.52
N SER A 342 -13.67 -0.45 0.66
CA SER A 342 -14.83 -0.32 -0.20
C SER A 342 -14.63 0.81 -1.19
N ALA A 343 -14.91 0.50 -2.48
CA ALA A 343 -15.08 1.48 -3.54
C ALA A 343 -16.58 1.66 -3.86
N THR A 344 -16.95 2.87 -4.25
CA THR A 344 -18.28 3.15 -4.79
C THR A 344 -18.13 3.44 -6.27
N ILE A 345 -18.70 2.57 -7.10
CA ILE A 345 -18.57 2.64 -8.56
C ILE A 345 -19.92 2.96 -9.21
N ALA A 346 -19.88 3.61 -10.38
CA ALA A 346 -21.08 3.82 -11.18
C ALA A 346 -21.55 2.47 -11.77
N CYS A 347 -22.84 2.19 -11.69
CA CYS A 347 -23.41 1.00 -12.30
C CYS A 347 -23.72 1.28 -13.78
N HIS A 348 -23.06 0.56 -14.70
CA HIS A 348 -23.25 0.73 -16.14
C HIS A 348 -24.57 0.14 -16.67
N THR A 349 -25.28 -0.66 -15.88
CA THR A 349 -26.47 -1.40 -16.31
C THR A 349 -27.80 -0.74 -15.97
N SER A 350 -27.79 0.36 -15.22
CA SER A 350 -29.03 1.04 -14.85
C SER A 350 -29.12 2.45 -15.45
N THR A 351 -30.24 2.73 -16.11
CA THR A 351 -30.63 4.06 -16.61
C THR A 351 -30.80 5.10 -15.48
N CYS A 352 -30.66 4.69 -14.23
CA CYS A 352 -30.98 5.49 -13.04
C CYS A 352 -29.75 5.99 -12.27
N GLY A 353 -28.51 5.88 -12.79
CA GLY A 353 -27.32 6.38 -12.09
C GLY A 353 -27.04 5.71 -10.73
N SER A 354 -27.49 4.46 -10.54
CA SER A 354 -27.26 3.71 -9.31
C SER A 354 -25.78 3.47 -9.09
N LYS A 355 -25.34 3.59 -7.84
CA LYS A 355 -23.96 3.30 -7.41
C LYS A 355 -23.91 1.90 -6.80
N LYS A 356 -22.93 1.10 -7.20
CA LYS A 356 -22.63 -0.20 -6.59
C LYS A 356 -21.43 -0.07 -5.66
N ARG A 357 -21.50 -0.72 -4.50
CA ARG A 357 -20.38 -0.88 -3.59
C ARG A 357 -19.63 -2.16 -3.97
N VAL A 358 -18.32 -2.07 -4.14
CA VAL A 358 -17.43 -3.20 -4.38
C VAL A 358 -16.40 -3.25 -3.24
N ILE A 359 -16.15 -4.44 -2.71
CA ILE A 359 -15.08 -4.66 -1.75
C ILE A 359 -13.80 -4.97 -2.53
N VAL A 360 -12.73 -4.32 -2.16
CA VAL A 360 -11.39 -4.57 -2.71
C VAL A 360 -10.48 -5.02 -1.57
N THR A 361 -9.89 -6.20 -1.69
CA THR A 361 -8.87 -6.67 -0.76
C THR A 361 -7.50 -6.54 -1.38
N LEU A 362 -6.59 -5.85 -0.70
CA LEU A 362 -5.18 -5.75 -1.09
C LEU A 362 -4.33 -6.64 -0.20
N LYS A 363 -3.47 -7.44 -0.83
CA LYS A 363 -2.49 -8.30 -0.17
C LYS A 363 -1.11 -8.08 -0.79
N PRO A 364 -0.08 -7.71 0.00
CA PRO A 364 1.30 -7.74 -0.47
C PRO A 364 1.72 -9.16 -0.87
N GLY A 365 2.50 -9.29 -1.94
CA GLY A 365 2.88 -10.60 -2.46
C GLY A 365 3.61 -11.50 -1.45
N SER A 366 4.46 -10.91 -0.59
CA SER A 366 5.26 -11.61 0.40
C SER A 366 4.53 -11.92 1.73
N TYR A 367 3.30 -11.42 1.91
CA TYR A 367 2.56 -11.59 3.16
C TYR A 367 1.63 -12.81 3.08
N PRO A 368 1.33 -13.48 4.21
CA PRO A 368 0.33 -14.55 4.25
C PRO A 368 -1.07 -13.98 4.00
N TRP A 369 -2.01 -14.82 3.56
CA TRP A 369 -3.40 -14.44 3.34
C TRP A 369 -4.18 -14.16 4.64
N GLY A 370 -3.70 -14.63 5.79
CA GLY A 370 -4.46 -14.61 7.04
C GLY A 370 -5.74 -15.43 6.92
N ASP A 371 -6.76 -15.04 7.67
CA ASP A 371 -8.05 -15.75 7.73
C ASP A 371 -9.03 -15.32 6.62
N LEU A 372 -8.54 -14.72 5.54
CA LEU A 372 -9.39 -14.18 4.46
C LEU A 372 -10.34 -15.22 3.86
N PHE A 373 -9.91 -16.48 3.76
CA PHE A 373 -10.66 -17.59 3.18
C PHE A 373 -11.13 -18.63 4.20
N SER A 374 -10.90 -18.41 5.50
CA SER A 374 -11.44 -19.28 6.52
C SER A 374 -12.96 -19.09 6.61
N SER A 375 -13.70 -20.16 6.31
CA SER A 375 -15.14 -20.18 6.49
C SER A 375 -15.46 -20.06 7.99
N SER A 376 -16.37 -19.16 8.37
CA SER A 376 -17.01 -19.15 9.69
C SER A 376 -18.00 -20.33 9.84
N ALA A 377 -17.53 -21.55 9.55
CA ALA A 377 -18.36 -22.75 9.58
C ALA A 377 -18.00 -23.66 10.77
N ASP A 378 -17.58 -23.08 11.91
CA ASP A 378 -17.45 -23.81 13.17
C ASP A 378 -17.64 -22.84 14.36
N THR A 379 -18.90 -22.41 14.55
CA THR A 379 -19.42 -21.98 15.86
C THR A 379 -20.92 -22.24 15.96
#